data_fcbf6fe3124143bd41751e48747793c2
#
_entry.id   fcbf6fe3124143bd41751e48747793c2
#
_cell.length_a   1.000
_cell.length_b   1.000
_cell.length_c   1.000
_cell.angle_alpha   90.00
_cell.angle_beta   90.00
_cell.angle_gamma   90.00
#
_symmetry.space_group_name_H-M   'P 1'
#
loop_
_entity.id
_entity.type
_entity.pdbx_description
1 polymer ?
#
loop_
_entity_poly.entity_id
_entity_poly.type
_entity_poly.pdbx_seq_one_letter_code
_entity_poly.pdbx_strand_id
1 'polypeptide(L)'
;FVVLTWMLGHNILYTYIAPFLMQAGLADRVDLVLLVFGLCSLGGIWIIGLLVDRWLRWLTLISLAVFALTALVLAVAAPSPLIIYACMAVWGLSFGGSATLLLTSAADSAGEHVDVVQAMLTTSWNVAIAGGGLFGGLLLDRAGAMSFPWALLILSLIALATVWINSTDSFKPGRRVH
;
A
#
# COMPACT_ATOMS: atom_id res chain seq x y z
N PHE A 1 -10.18 9.12 0.23
CA PHE A 1 -8.95 9.63 -0.45
C PHE A 1 -7.74 8.76 -0.18
N VAL A 2 -7.40 8.44 1.10
CA VAL A 2 -6.27 7.57 1.47
C VAL A 2 -6.34 6.21 0.75
N VAL A 3 -7.53 5.61 0.65
CA VAL A 3 -7.75 4.36 -0.10
C VAL A 3 -7.28 4.50 -1.55
N LEU A 4 -7.72 5.56 -2.23
CA LEU A 4 -7.37 5.79 -3.63
C LEU A 4 -5.85 5.91 -3.81
N THR A 5 -5.20 6.75 -3.03
CA THR A 5 -3.77 7.03 -3.20
C THR A 5 -2.89 5.81 -2.83
N TRP A 6 -3.20 5.15 -1.71
CA TRP A 6 -2.42 3.99 -1.27
C TRP A 6 -2.60 2.78 -2.20
N MET A 7 -3.87 2.46 -2.54
CA MET A 7 -4.18 1.35 -3.43
C MET A 7 -3.70 1.61 -4.86
N LEU A 8 -3.81 2.84 -5.36
CA LEU A 8 -3.28 3.22 -6.68
C LEU A 8 -1.78 2.99 -6.74
N GLY A 9 -1.02 3.49 -5.74
CA GLY A 9 0.41 3.26 -5.65
C GLY A 9 0.75 1.78 -5.68
N HIS A 10 0.13 0.99 -4.79
CA HIS A 10 0.33 -0.46 -4.76
C HIS A 10 0.08 -1.11 -6.14
N ASN A 11 -1.07 -0.80 -6.77
CA ASN A 11 -1.46 -1.45 -8.02
C ASN A 11 -0.61 -1.03 -9.22
N ILE A 12 0.00 0.16 -9.25
CA ILE A 12 0.97 0.54 -10.29
C ILE A 12 2.14 -0.46 -10.33
N LEU A 13 2.80 -0.72 -9.20
CA LEU A 13 3.93 -1.65 -9.17
C LEU A 13 3.49 -3.11 -9.23
N TYR A 14 2.41 -3.48 -8.53
CA TYR A 14 1.97 -4.86 -8.46
C TYR A 14 1.52 -5.40 -9.83
N THR A 15 0.77 -4.60 -10.61
CA THR A 15 0.31 -4.99 -11.95
C THR A 15 1.47 -5.14 -12.93
N TYR A 16 2.49 -4.31 -12.80
CA TYR A 16 3.65 -4.29 -13.70
C TYR A 16 4.93 -4.79 -13.02
N ILE A 17 4.78 -5.71 -12.05
CA ILE A 17 5.92 -6.26 -11.29
C ILE A 17 6.92 -6.99 -12.21
N ALA A 18 6.43 -7.73 -13.22
CA ALA A 18 7.30 -8.46 -14.13
C ALA A 18 8.21 -7.56 -14.97
N PRO A 19 7.72 -6.50 -15.65
CA PRO A 19 8.58 -5.50 -16.29
C PRO A 19 9.58 -4.83 -15.33
N PHE A 20 9.19 -4.58 -14.09
CA PHE A 20 10.09 -4.03 -13.08
C PHE A 20 11.21 -5.00 -12.71
N LEU A 21 10.86 -6.25 -12.43
CA LEU A 21 11.83 -7.29 -12.07
C LEU A 21 12.76 -7.67 -13.22
N MET A 22 12.30 -7.56 -14.46
CA MET A 22 13.12 -7.78 -15.64
C MET A 22 14.34 -6.83 -15.67
N GLN A 23 14.14 -5.56 -15.34
CA GLN A 23 15.23 -4.58 -15.27
C GLN A 23 16.19 -4.83 -14.10
N ALA A 24 15.76 -5.56 -13.08
CA ALA A 24 16.57 -5.98 -11.95
C ALA A 24 17.25 -7.35 -12.16
N GLY A 25 17.14 -7.95 -13.37
CA GLY A 25 17.69 -9.28 -13.66
C GLY A 25 16.98 -10.44 -12.97
N LEU A 26 15.72 -10.26 -12.57
CA LEU A 26 14.91 -11.25 -11.87
C LEU A 26 13.67 -11.71 -12.68
N ALA A 27 13.75 -11.63 -14.02
CA ALA A 27 12.65 -12.01 -14.90
C ALA A 27 12.15 -13.44 -14.67
N ASP A 28 13.06 -14.38 -14.39
CA ASP A 28 12.74 -15.80 -14.20
C ASP A 28 12.37 -16.15 -12.75
N ARG A 29 12.21 -15.14 -11.86
CA ARG A 29 11.95 -15.32 -10.44
C ARG A 29 10.78 -14.51 -9.92
N VAL A 30 9.88 -14.09 -10.81
CA VAL A 30 8.68 -13.30 -10.46
C VAL A 30 7.80 -14.04 -9.45
N ASP A 31 7.63 -15.34 -9.64
CA ASP A 31 6.90 -16.25 -8.76
C ASP A 31 7.45 -16.26 -7.32
N LEU A 32 8.78 -16.39 -7.17
CA LEU A 32 9.42 -16.37 -5.86
C LEU A 32 9.33 -15.00 -5.19
N VAL A 33 9.48 -13.93 -5.96
CA VAL A 33 9.35 -12.56 -5.44
C VAL A 33 7.93 -12.31 -4.93
N LEU A 34 6.92 -12.73 -5.70
CA LEU A 34 5.52 -12.62 -5.29
C LEU A 34 5.17 -13.55 -4.12
N LEU A 35 5.80 -14.74 -4.04
CA LEU A 35 5.65 -15.63 -2.89
C LEU A 35 6.16 -14.98 -1.61
N VAL A 36 7.35 -14.37 -1.64
CA VAL A 36 7.90 -13.63 -0.49
C VAL A 36 6.97 -12.49 -0.07
N PHE A 37 6.50 -11.69 -1.03
CA PHE A 37 5.51 -10.65 -0.77
C PHE A 37 4.24 -11.23 -0.11
N GLY A 38 3.67 -12.30 -0.67
CA GLY A 38 2.44 -12.92 -0.17
C GLY A 38 2.59 -13.49 1.24
N LEU A 39 3.67 -14.22 1.53
CA LEU A 39 3.94 -14.78 2.86
C LEU A 39 4.12 -13.66 3.91
N CYS A 40 4.84 -12.61 3.58
CA CYS A 40 5.01 -11.46 4.47
C CYS A 40 3.69 -10.68 4.65
N SER A 41 2.83 -10.63 3.61
CA SER A 41 1.50 -10.02 3.71
C SER A 41 0.61 -10.75 4.71
N LEU A 42 0.66 -12.08 4.77
CA LEU A 42 -0.05 -12.85 5.81
C LEU A 42 0.40 -12.46 7.21
N GLY A 43 1.72 -12.26 7.42
CA GLY A 43 2.26 -11.73 8.67
C GLY A 43 1.72 -10.34 9.00
N GLY A 44 1.66 -9.46 8.00
CA GLY A 44 1.09 -8.11 8.12
C GLY A 44 -0.39 -8.13 8.52
N ILE A 45 -1.20 -8.96 7.86
CA ILE A 45 -2.62 -9.16 8.20
C ILE A 45 -2.77 -9.59 9.66
N TRP A 46 -1.99 -10.56 10.09
CA TRP A 46 -2.04 -11.08 11.44
C TRP A 46 -1.67 -10.04 12.51
N ILE A 47 -0.55 -9.33 12.30
CA ILE A 47 -0.09 -8.27 13.21
C ILE A 47 -1.13 -7.15 13.31
N ILE A 48 -1.64 -6.68 12.17
CA ILE A 48 -2.64 -5.60 12.14
C ILE A 48 -3.93 -6.08 12.81
N GLY A 49 -4.40 -7.30 12.52
CA GLY A 49 -5.60 -7.86 13.14
C GLY A 49 -5.54 -7.89 14.67
N LEU A 50 -4.37 -8.16 15.24
CA LEU A 50 -4.18 -8.18 16.70
C LEU A 50 -4.13 -6.79 17.35
N LEU A 51 -3.70 -5.77 16.60
CA LEU A 51 -3.35 -4.47 17.17
C LEU A 51 -4.28 -3.33 16.73
N VAL A 52 -5.11 -3.54 15.71
CA VAL A 52 -5.91 -2.47 15.07
C VAL A 52 -6.84 -1.76 16.05
N ASP A 53 -7.45 -2.47 17.00
CA ASP A 53 -8.39 -1.91 17.97
C ASP A 53 -7.74 -0.90 18.96
N ARG A 54 -6.43 -1.03 19.14
CA ARG A 54 -5.69 -0.16 20.07
C ARG A 54 -4.91 0.93 19.38
N TRP A 55 -4.43 0.66 18.15
CA TRP A 55 -3.39 1.44 17.52
C TRP A 55 -3.69 1.80 16.06
N LEU A 56 -4.99 1.83 15.64
CA LEU A 56 -5.41 2.04 14.25
C LEU A 56 -4.62 3.16 13.56
N ARG A 57 -4.58 4.36 14.15
CA ARG A 57 -3.88 5.51 13.57
C ARG A 57 -2.38 5.27 13.43
N TRP A 58 -1.73 4.80 14.49
CA TRP A 58 -0.29 4.56 14.47
C TRP A 58 0.10 3.45 13.50
N LEU A 59 -0.68 2.38 13.45
CA LEU A 59 -0.49 1.29 12.51
C LEU A 59 -0.63 1.78 11.06
N THR A 60 -1.62 2.62 10.77
CA THR A 60 -1.78 3.21 9.44
C THR A 60 -0.60 4.11 9.06
N LEU A 61 -0.17 4.98 9.98
CA LEU A 61 0.99 5.86 9.76
C LEU A 61 2.28 5.06 9.56
N ILE A 62 2.53 4.06 10.41
CA ILE A 62 3.72 3.21 10.31
C ILE A 62 3.70 2.41 9.00
N SER A 63 2.55 1.79 8.65
CA SER A 63 2.42 1.04 7.41
C SER A 63 2.68 1.91 6.18
N LEU A 64 2.13 3.11 6.12
CA LEU A 64 2.36 4.07 5.04
C LEU A 64 3.81 4.58 5.01
N ALA A 65 4.40 4.87 6.16
CA ALA A 65 5.80 5.32 6.26
C ALA A 65 6.77 4.22 5.80
N VAL A 66 6.55 2.97 6.24
CA VAL A 66 7.37 1.82 5.83
C VAL A 66 7.18 1.53 4.34
N PHE A 67 5.95 1.63 3.82
CA PHE A 67 5.66 1.50 2.40
C PHE A 67 6.36 2.59 1.56
N ALA A 68 6.32 3.86 2.01
CA ALA A 68 7.04 4.95 1.37
C ALA A 68 8.57 4.76 1.40
N LEU A 69 9.11 4.30 2.54
CA LEU A 69 10.54 3.99 2.67
C LEU A 69 10.95 2.86 1.72
N THR A 70 10.14 1.82 1.60
CA THR A 70 10.36 0.71 0.65
C THR A 70 10.38 1.24 -0.79
N ALA A 71 9.42 2.10 -1.14
CA ALA A 71 9.39 2.74 -2.45
C ALA A 71 10.64 3.59 -2.71
N LEU A 72 11.09 4.36 -1.71
CA LEU A 72 12.32 5.15 -1.81
C LEU A 72 13.55 4.25 -2.04
N VAL A 73 13.68 3.16 -1.27
CA VAL A 73 14.80 2.21 -1.44
C VAL A 73 14.80 1.62 -2.84
N LEU A 74 13.62 1.19 -3.34
CA LEU A 74 13.49 0.67 -4.71
C LEU A 74 13.80 1.73 -5.79
N ALA A 75 13.56 3.02 -5.49
CA ALA A 75 13.80 4.11 -6.43
C ALA A 75 15.29 4.51 -6.53
N VAL A 76 16.04 4.43 -5.41
CA VAL A 76 17.42 4.98 -5.33
C VAL A 76 18.50 3.91 -5.24
N ALA A 77 18.19 2.71 -4.73
CA ALA A 77 19.18 1.66 -4.59
C ALA A 77 19.46 1.01 -5.95
N ALA A 78 20.72 0.64 -6.18
CA ALA A 78 21.06 -0.18 -7.33
C ALA A 78 20.28 -1.51 -7.29
N PRO A 79 19.66 -1.94 -8.38
CA PRO A 79 18.87 -3.16 -8.40
C PRO A 79 19.77 -4.37 -8.11
N SER A 80 19.57 -4.97 -6.93
CA SER A 80 20.20 -6.24 -6.57
C SER A 80 19.12 -7.20 -6.07
N PRO A 81 19.27 -8.52 -6.34
CA PRO A 81 18.30 -9.51 -5.89
C PRO A 81 18.00 -9.43 -4.39
N LEU A 82 19.02 -9.25 -3.56
CA LEU A 82 18.86 -9.15 -2.12
C LEU A 82 17.99 -7.95 -1.70
N ILE A 83 18.24 -6.78 -2.29
CA ILE A 83 17.46 -5.56 -2.03
C ILE A 83 16.03 -5.75 -2.48
N ILE A 84 15.80 -6.33 -3.66
CA ILE A 84 14.46 -6.60 -4.17
C ILE A 84 13.68 -7.53 -3.23
N TYR A 85 14.25 -8.68 -2.84
CA TYR A 85 13.58 -9.61 -1.92
C TYR A 85 13.29 -8.96 -0.56
N ALA A 86 14.23 -8.21 -0.01
CA ALA A 86 14.04 -7.50 1.25
C ALA A 86 12.91 -6.46 1.13
N CYS A 87 12.91 -5.67 0.07
CA CYS A 87 11.85 -4.68 -0.21
C CYS A 87 10.49 -5.34 -0.42
N MET A 88 10.42 -6.48 -1.11
CA MET A 88 9.16 -7.21 -1.32
C MET A 88 8.63 -7.78 0.00
N ALA A 89 9.49 -8.29 0.87
CA ALA A 89 9.12 -8.75 2.20
C ALA A 89 8.56 -7.61 3.06
N VAL A 90 9.26 -6.48 3.10
CA VAL A 90 8.84 -5.29 3.85
C VAL A 90 7.56 -4.68 3.26
N TRP A 91 7.43 -4.64 1.93
CA TRP A 91 6.21 -4.20 1.25
C TRP A 91 5.03 -5.11 1.61
N GLY A 92 5.19 -6.44 1.52
CA GLY A 92 4.16 -7.38 1.93
C GLY A 92 3.72 -7.15 3.38
N LEU A 93 4.66 -7.07 4.29
CA LEU A 93 4.40 -6.88 5.71
C LEU A 93 3.65 -5.55 5.99
N SER A 94 4.07 -4.45 5.36
CA SER A 94 3.48 -3.13 5.58
C SER A 94 2.13 -2.94 4.88
N PHE A 95 1.91 -3.63 3.76
CA PHE A 95 0.70 -3.50 2.96
C PHE A 95 -0.37 -4.55 3.30
N GLY A 96 0.02 -5.75 3.76
CA GLY A 96 -0.91 -6.87 3.97
C GLY A 96 -2.13 -6.53 4.82
N GLY A 97 -1.94 -5.76 5.89
CA GLY A 97 -3.03 -5.31 6.76
C GLY A 97 -3.78 -4.05 6.32
N SER A 98 -3.45 -3.48 5.16
CA SER A 98 -4.03 -2.20 4.68
C SER A 98 -5.55 -2.23 4.56
N ALA A 99 -6.12 -3.35 4.08
CA ALA A 99 -7.56 -3.55 3.98
C ALA A 99 -8.23 -3.43 5.36
N THR A 100 -7.70 -4.11 6.37
CA THR A 100 -8.20 -4.05 7.74
C THR A 100 -8.14 -2.63 8.30
N LEU A 101 -7.02 -1.92 8.12
CA LEU A 101 -6.86 -0.54 8.57
C LEU A 101 -7.88 0.40 7.94
N LEU A 102 -8.06 0.30 6.62
CA LEU A 102 -8.94 1.18 5.86
C LEU A 102 -10.43 0.88 6.12
N LEU A 103 -10.81 -0.42 6.18
CA LEU A 103 -12.17 -0.84 6.52
C LEU A 103 -12.55 -0.41 7.94
N THR A 104 -11.63 -0.58 8.88
CA THR A 104 -11.81 -0.19 10.28
C THR A 104 -11.97 1.31 10.43
N SER A 105 -11.08 2.10 9.78
CA SER A 105 -11.19 3.56 9.79
C SER A 105 -12.48 4.07 9.14
N ALA A 106 -12.91 3.42 8.07
CA ALA A 106 -14.17 3.74 7.39
C ALA A 106 -15.37 3.44 8.28
N ALA A 107 -15.40 2.28 8.95
CA ALA A 107 -16.47 1.92 9.89
C ALA A 107 -16.56 2.91 11.07
N ASP A 108 -15.41 3.33 11.64
CA ASP A 108 -15.36 4.31 12.73
C ASP A 108 -15.93 5.67 12.35
N SER A 109 -15.81 6.02 11.06
CA SER A 109 -16.26 7.33 10.54
C SER A 109 -17.70 7.29 10.03
N ALA A 110 -18.28 6.10 9.85
CA ALA A 110 -19.54 5.91 9.14
C ALA A 110 -20.78 6.27 9.99
N GLY A 111 -20.71 6.14 11.31
CA GLY A 111 -21.89 6.32 12.18
C GLY A 111 -23.06 5.44 11.72
N GLU A 112 -24.21 6.06 11.42
CA GLU A 112 -25.40 5.36 10.91
C GLU A 112 -25.34 5.02 9.42
N HIS A 113 -24.31 5.48 8.70
CA HIS A 113 -24.19 5.34 7.24
C HIS A 113 -23.19 4.27 6.80
N VAL A 114 -23.04 3.19 7.54
CA VAL A 114 -22.05 2.14 7.31
C VAL A 114 -22.11 1.57 5.88
N ASP A 115 -23.32 1.28 5.39
CA ASP A 115 -23.52 0.70 4.05
C ASP A 115 -23.05 1.64 2.93
N VAL A 116 -23.32 2.93 3.07
CA VAL A 116 -22.90 3.95 2.09
C VAL A 116 -21.39 4.08 2.10
N VAL A 117 -20.76 4.14 3.27
CA VAL A 117 -19.32 4.25 3.41
C VAL A 117 -18.61 3.01 2.86
N GLN A 118 -19.16 1.81 3.10
CA GLN A 118 -18.66 0.56 2.53
C GLN A 118 -18.74 0.56 0.99
N ALA A 119 -19.87 0.99 0.41
CA ALA A 119 -20.01 1.10 -1.03
C ALA A 119 -19.00 2.09 -1.65
N MET A 120 -18.81 3.25 -1.02
CA MET A 120 -17.80 4.24 -1.42
C MET A 120 -16.38 3.68 -1.32
N LEU A 121 -16.06 2.93 -0.27
CA LEU A 121 -14.76 2.29 -0.07
C LEU A 121 -14.48 1.29 -1.18
N THR A 122 -15.44 0.40 -1.46
CA THR A 122 -15.34 -0.62 -2.50
C THR A 122 -15.18 0.02 -3.88
N THR A 123 -15.96 1.06 -4.18
CA THR A 123 -15.84 1.82 -5.43
C THR A 123 -14.45 2.46 -5.55
N SER A 124 -13.97 3.12 -4.50
CA SER A 124 -12.63 3.73 -4.47
C SER A 124 -11.52 2.69 -4.68
N TRP A 125 -11.69 1.50 -4.11
CA TRP A 125 -10.76 0.39 -4.28
C TRP A 125 -10.69 -0.07 -5.74
N ASN A 126 -11.84 -0.30 -6.36
CA ASN A 126 -11.90 -0.73 -7.76
C ASN A 126 -11.37 0.34 -8.72
N VAL A 127 -11.67 1.62 -8.46
CA VAL A 127 -11.10 2.74 -9.22
C VAL A 127 -9.56 2.79 -9.08
N ALA A 128 -9.03 2.52 -7.90
CA ALA A 128 -7.58 2.48 -7.68
C ALA A 128 -6.93 1.29 -8.41
N ILE A 129 -7.56 0.12 -8.44
CA ILE A 129 -7.07 -1.04 -9.21
C ILE A 129 -7.04 -0.72 -10.71
N ALA A 130 -8.15 -0.25 -11.27
CA ALA A 130 -8.24 0.13 -12.68
C ALA A 130 -7.25 1.26 -13.02
N GLY A 131 -7.16 2.27 -12.15
CA GLY A 131 -6.19 3.36 -12.25
C GLY A 131 -4.74 2.87 -12.22
N GLY A 132 -4.43 1.90 -11.36
CA GLY A 132 -3.10 1.27 -11.28
C GLY A 132 -2.69 0.64 -12.59
N GLY A 133 -3.59 -0.10 -13.24
CA GLY A 133 -3.37 -0.64 -14.58
C GLY A 133 -3.15 0.45 -15.62
N LEU A 134 -4.02 1.46 -15.66
CA LEU A 134 -3.95 2.54 -16.64
C LEU A 134 -2.70 3.42 -16.46
N PHE A 135 -2.50 3.96 -15.26
CA PHE A 135 -1.36 4.86 -15.01
C PHE A 135 -0.03 4.11 -14.99
N GLY A 136 -0.01 2.85 -14.51
CA GLY A 136 1.17 2.01 -14.60
C GLY A 136 1.57 1.72 -16.05
N GLY A 137 0.61 1.45 -16.95
CA GLY A 137 0.87 1.29 -18.36
C GLY A 137 1.43 2.56 -19.01
N LEU A 138 0.81 3.72 -18.73
CA LEU A 138 1.30 5.01 -19.23
C LEU A 138 2.71 5.35 -18.73
N LEU A 139 3.01 5.03 -17.46
CA LEU A 139 4.35 5.21 -16.90
C LEU A 139 5.36 4.26 -17.55
N LEU A 140 4.96 3.01 -17.76
CA LEU A 140 5.81 2.02 -18.43
C LEU A 140 6.22 2.49 -19.83
N ASP A 141 5.24 2.95 -20.62
CA ASP A 141 5.43 3.38 -21.99
C ASP A 141 6.27 4.66 -22.12
N ARG A 142 6.10 5.61 -21.17
CA ARG A 142 6.73 6.94 -21.26
C ARG A 142 8.04 7.07 -20.50
N ALA A 143 8.16 6.40 -19.36
CA ALA A 143 9.27 6.58 -18.43
C ALA A 143 9.94 5.26 -18.00
N GLY A 144 9.41 4.12 -18.46
CA GLY A 144 9.93 2.80 -18.12
C GLY A 144 9.60 2.35 -16.71
N ALA A 145 9.84 1.07 -16.42
CA ALA A 145 9.44 0.44 -15.16
C ALA A 145 10.15 1.02 -13.92
N MET A 146 11.33 1.64 -14.09
CA MET A 146 12.05 2.30 -12.97
C MET A 146 11.36 3.57 -12.47
N SER A 147 10.32 4.05 -13.14
CA SER A 147 9.48 5.16 -12.67
C SER A 147 8.46 4.74 -11.61
N PHE A 148 8.10 3.46 -11.54
CA PHE A 148 7.08 2.95 -10.61
C PHE A 148 7.38 3.25 -9.14
N PRO A 149 8.59 2.98 -8.61
CA PRO A 149 8.92 3.29 -7.22
C PRO A 149 8.75 4.78 -6.88
N TRP A 150 9.03 5.69 -7.82
CA TRP A 150 8.80 7.13 -7.62
C TRP A 150 7.32 7.46 -7.52
N ALA A 151 6.48 6.86 -8.38
CA ALA A 151 5.02 7.03 -8.30
C ALA A 151 4.47 6.49 -6.97
N LEU A 152 4.94 5.31 -6.52
CA LEU A 152 4.59 4.75 -5.22
C LEU A 152 4.98 5.69 -4.08
N LEU A 153 6.19 6.22 -4.12
CA LEU A 153 6.70 7.15 -3.10
C LEU A 153 5.80 8.39 -2.99
N ILE A 154 5.51 9.03 -4.12
CA ILE A 154 4.67 10.24 -4.15
C ILE A 154 3.28 9.94 -3.59
N LEU A 155 2.63 8.87 -4.07
CA LEU A 155 1.28 8.50 -3.65
C LEU A 155 1.22 8.10 -2.17
N SER A 156 2.22 7.37 -1.68
CA SER A 156 2.29 6.99 -0.26
C SER A 156 2.57 8.18 0.65
N LEU A 157 3.37 9.16 0.23
CA LEU A 157 3.59 10.41 0.97
C LEU A 157 2.32 11.26 1.02
N ILE A 158 1.54 11.32 -0.07
CA ILE A 158 0.24 11.99 -0.08
C ILE A 158 -0.73 11.30 0.88
N ALA A 159 -0.81 9.97 0.86
CA ALA A 159 -1.62 9.20 1.79
C ALA A 159 -1.20 9.43 3.24
N LEU A 160 0.11 9.38 3.52
CA LEU A 160 0.69 9.61 4.84
C LEU A 160 0.37 11.01 5.37
N ALA A 161 0.56 12.04 4.55
CA ALA A 161 0.23 13.41 4.90
C ALA A 161 -1.27 13.57 5.19
N THR A 162 -2.14 12.93 4.40
CA THR A 162 -3.58 12.94 4.62
C THR A 162 -3.96 12.32 5.97
N VAL A 163 -3.40 11.17 6.31
CA VAL A 163 -3.65 10.52 7.62
C VAL A 163 -3.08 11.36 8.77
N TRP A 164 -1.93 11.99 8.56
CA TRP A 164 -1.30 12.84 9.56
C TRP A 164 -2.15 14.06 9.91
N ILE A 165 -2.67 14.75 8.88
CA ILE A 165 -3.46 15.96 9.02
C ILE A 165 -4.86 15.67 9.56
N ASN A 166 -5.52 14.61 9.09
CA ASN A 166 -6.89 14.24 9.49
C ASN A 166 -6.92 13.40 10.79
N SER A 167 -6.43 14.00 11.88
CA SER A 167 -6.36 13.32 13.18
C SER A 167 -7.68 13.30 13.95
N THR A 168 -8.64 14.15 13.57
CA THR A 168 -9.88 14.39 14.33
C THR A 168 -11.06 13.56 13.84
N ASP A 169 -11.15 13.29 12.53
CA ASP A 169 -12.38 12.76 11.94
C ASP A 169 -12.33 11.26 11.66
N SER A 170 -11.28 10.77 11.00
CA SER A 170 -11.24 9.40 10.49
C SER A 170 -10.19 8.49 11.14
N PHE A 171 -9.13 9.06 11.68
CA PHE A 171 -8.03 8.33 12.31
C PHE A 171 -7.80 8.87 13.72
N LYS A 172 -8.80 8.76 14.60
CA LYS A 172 -8.74 9.30 15.95
C LYS A 172 -7.63 8.65 16.77
N PRO A 173 -6.85 9.46 17.52
CA PRO A 173 -5.87 8.90 18.45
C PRO A 173 -6.59 8.31 19.66
N GLY A 174 -6.08 7.19 20.17
CA GLY A 174 -6.56 6.59 21.40
C GLY A 174 -7.11 5.17 21.22
N ARG A 175 -7.49 4.57 22.35
CA ARG A 175 -8.07 3.23 22.40
C ARG A 175 -9.55 3.29 22.03
N ARG A 176 -10.01 2.37 21.19
CA ARG A 176 -11.43 2.19 20.92
C ARG A 176 -12.11 1.71 22.20
N VAL A 177 -13.17 2.38 22.58
CA VAL A 177 -14.09 1.93 23.63
C VAL A 177 -15.30 1.40 22.87
N HIS A 178 -15.52 0.10 22.96
CA HIS A 178 -16.72 -0.56 22.46
C HIS A 178 -17.86 -0.36 23.42
#